data_f41df930b618752c1cb1573cf053b53d
#
_entry.id   f41df930b618752c1cb1573cf053b53d
#
_cell.length_a   1.000
_cell.length_b   1.000
_cell.length_c   1.000
_cell.angle_alpha   90.00
_cell.angle_beta   90.00
_cell.angle_gamma   90.00
#
_symmetry.space_group_name_H-M   'P 1'
#
loop_
_entity.id
_entity.type
_entity.pdbx_description
1 polymer ?
#
loop_
_entity_poly.entity_id
_entity_poly.type
_entity_poly.pdbx_seq_one_letter_code
_entity_poly.pdbx_strand_id
1 'polypeptide(L)'
;MSSPELSGLDVSTRVRARDIQMAGVADLRRRVLMISGAIDTTEHDLAISVNLPEAGRWQVIESATNLTDKTWIAMQAATDENSVFVNDAETIYISRQFAKSFMTPDQRRLTFYDGEVRPGEALLKMYSMETSARRPTYSYSRYSPIATDTPEKSAEILERLVAEGMPQRQVIEVIVPVMVVG
;
A
#
# COMPACT_ATOMS: atom_id res chain seq x y z
N MET A 1 13.50 1.92 -17.53
CA MET A 1 12.87 3.22 -17.73
C MET A 1 11.47 3.22 -17.13
N SER A 2 11.08 4.29 -16.50
CA SER A 2 9.75 4.36 -15.88
C SER A 2 8.65 4.41 -16.95
N SER A 3 7.44 3.99 -16.57
CA SER A 3 6.27 4.10 -17.42
C SER A 3 5.95 5.57 -17.74
N PRO A 4 5.14 5.84 -18.77
CA PRO A 4 4.79 7.23 -19.11
C PRO A 4 4.18 8.00 -17.94
N GLU A 5 3.38 7.34 -17.10
CA GLU A 5 2.78 7.97 -15.93
C GLU A 5 3.82 8.40 -14.91
N LEU A 6 4.96 7.74 -14.90
CA LEU A 6 6.04 8.01 -13.98
C LEU A 6 7.18 8.80 -14.62
N SER A 7 7.04 9.17 -15.89
CA SER A 7 8.11 9.87 -16.63
C SER A 7 8.41 11.25 -16.06
N GLY A 8 7.49 11.84 -15.30
CA GLY A 8 7.70 13.11 -14.62
C GLY A 8 8.51 13.04 -13.35
N LEU A 9 8.86 11.85 -12.88
CA LEU A 9 9.69 11.69 -11.71
C LEU A 9 11.09 12.25 -11.96
N ASP A 10 11.54 13.09 -11.08
CA ASP A 10 12.86 13.68 -11.22
C ASP A 10 13.96 12.71 -10.75
N VAL A 11 15.21 13.13 -10.96
CA VAL A 11 16.36 12.30 -10.60
C VAL A 11 16.43 12.06 -9.10
N SER A 12 16.09 13.06 -8.30
CA SER A 12 16.12 12.93 -6.83
C SER A 12 15.11 11.89 -6.36
N THR A 13 13.92 11.84 -6.97
CA THR A 13 12.92 10.82 -6.65
C THR A 13 13.45 9.42 -6.95
N ARG A 14 14.09 9.23 -8.11
CA ARG A 14 14.67 7.92 -8.46
C ARG A 14 15.80 7.51 -7.54
N VAL A 15 16.62 8.45 -7.12
CA VAL A 15 17.69 8.18 -6.14
C VAL A 15 17.08 7.73 -4.83
N ARG A 16 16.00 8.39 -4.38
CA ARG A 16 15.33 8.04 -3.14
C ARG A 16 14.65 6.69 -3.19
N ALA A 17 14.27 6.20 -4.37
CA ALA A 17 13.61 4.91 -4.50
C ALA A 17 14.43 3.76 -3.94
N ARG A 18 15.76 3.88 -3.91
CA ARG A 18 16.62 2.84 -3.32
C ARG A 18 16.54 2.76 -1.80
N ASP A 19 15.98 3.79 -1.16
CA ASP A 19 15.76 3.79 0.28
C ASP A 19 14.47 3.04 0.62
N ILE A 20 13.72 2.64 -0.39
CA ILE A 20 12.50 1.87 -0.24
C ILE A 20 12.82 0.44 -0.65
N GLN A 21 12.94 -0.42 0.34
CA GLN A 21 13.30 -1.82 0.12
C GLN A 21 12.12 -2.70 0.41
N MET A 22 11.66 -3.41 -0.61
CA MET A 22 10.58 -4.36 -0.49
C MET A 22 10.96 -5.64 -1.21
N ALA A 23 10.61 -6.76 -0.62
CA ALA A 23 10.79 -8.08 -1.22
C ALA A 23 9.61 -8.96 -0.88
N GLY A 24 9.31 -9.91 -1.75
CA GLY A 24 8.17 -10.78 -1.59
C GLY A 24 8.51 -12.24 -1.77
N VAL A 25 7.65 -13.07 -1.20
CA VAL A 25 7.65 -14.52 -1.41
C VAL A 25 6.24 -14.92 -1.81
N ALA A 26 6.11 -15.58 -2.96
CA ALA A 26 4.83 -16.08 -3.44
C ALA A 26 4.80 -17.60 -3.27
N ASP A 27 3.90 -18.08 -2.41
CA ASP A 27 3.61 -19.50 -2.28
C ASP A 27 2.56 -19.85 -3.31
N LEU A 28 2.99 -20.47 -4.40
CA LEU A 28 2.12 -20.78 -5.52
C LEU A 28 1.05 -21.81 -5.16
N ARG A 29 1.39 -22.74 -4.30
CA ARG A 29 0.46 -23.80 -3.89
C ARG A 29 -0.68 -23.25 -3.03
N ARG A 30 -0.36 -22.35 -2.09
CA ARG A 30 -1.34 -21.76 -1.17
C ARG A 30 -1.92 -20.46 -1.68
N ARG A 31 -1.36 -19.90 -2.73
CA ARG A 31 -1.78 -18.60 -3.25
C ARG A 31 -1.66 -17.50 -2.19
N VAL A 32 -0.55 -17.50 -1.51
CA VAL A 32 -0.22 -16.49 -0.51
C VAL A 32 1.00 -15.71 -0.97
N LEU A 33 0.88 -14.40 -0.97
CA LEU A 33 1.96 -13.49 -1.29
C LEU A 33 2.34 -12.75 0.00
N MET A 34 3.57 -12.93 0.44
CA MET A 34 4.10 -12.20 1.59
C MET A 34 5.06 -11.13 1.08
N ILE A 35 4.79 -9.88 1.45
CA ILE A 35 5.64 -8.74 1.11
C ILE A 35 6.13 -8.12 2.40
N SER A 36 7.42 -7.84 2.47
CA SER A 36 7.98 -7.11 3.59
C SER A 36 8.91 -6.03 3.08
N GLY A 37 9.00 -4.93 3.82
CA GLY A 37 9.87 -3.85 3.43
C GLY A 37 9.85 -2.70 4.41
N ALA A 38 10.54 -1.63 4.02
CA ALA A 38 10.67 -0.43 4.80
C ALA A 38 10.45 0.78 3.90
N ILE A 39 9.84 1.81 4.46
CA ILE A 39 9.48 3.03 3.73
C ILE A 39 10.11 4.21 4.44
N ASP A 40 10.95 4.96 3.73
CA ASP A 40 11.68 6.11 4.24
C ASP A 40 11.34 7.41 3.50
N THR A 41 10.19 7.50 2.89
CA THR A 41 9.76 8.75 2.24
C THR A 41 8.46 9.25 2.88
N THR A 42 8.39 10.54 3.17
CA THR A 42 7.20 11.18 3.74
C THR A 42 6.34 11.87 2.69
N GLU A 43 6.95 12.28 1.57
CA GLU A 43 6.31 13.20 0.62
C GLU A 43 5.82 12.52 -0.65
N HIS A 44 6.10 11.24 -0.79
CA HIS A 44 5.77 10.51 -2.03
C HIS A 44 4.86 9.33 -1.74
N ASP A 45 3.93 9.10 -2.64
CA ASP A 45 3.19 7.85 -2.69
C ASP A 45 4.00 6.82 -3.48
N LEU A 46 3.65 5.57 -3.34
CA LEU A 46 4.36 4.48 -4.02
C LEU A 46 3.48 3.86 -5.09
N ALA A 47 4.08 3.51 -6.21
CA ALA A 47 3.47 2.61 -7.19
C ALA A 47 4.21 1.29 -7.09
N ILE A 48 3.57 0.30 -6.49
CA ILE A 48 4.19 -0.98 -6.18
C ILE A 48 3.78 -2.00 -7.24
N SER A 49 4.77 -2.53 -7.95
CA SER A 49 4.55 -3.57 -8.95
C SER A 49 5.12 -4.89 -8.44
N VAL A 50 4.32 -5.94 -8.54
CA VAL A 50 4.67 -7.27 -8.04
C VAL A 50 4.64 -8.26 -9.19
N ASN A 51 5.75 -8.98 -9.40
CA ASN A 51 5.80 -10.04 -10.41
C ASN A 51 5.24 -11.34 -9.82
N LEU A 52 3.98 -11.62 -10.10
CA LEU A 52 3.34 -12.85 -9.65
C LEU A 52 3.69 -14.01 -10.60
N PRO A 53 3.81 -15.24 -10.09
CA PRO A 53 3.99 -16.41 -10.95
C PRO A 53 2.77 -16.70 -11.80
N GLU A 54 1.57 -16.37 -11.33
CA GLU A 54 0.32 -16.53 -12.04
C GLU A 54 -0.65 -15.41 -11.67
N ALA A 55 -1.52 -15.05 -12.60
CA ALA A 55 -2.67 -14.22 -12.31
C ALA A 55 -3.68 -14.98 -11.45
N GLY A 56 -4.72 -14.31 -11.00
CA GLY A 56 -5.79 -14.90 -10.22
C GLY A 56 -5.88 -14.30 -8.83
N ARG A 57 -6.39 -15.09 -7.90
CA ARG A 57 -6.64 -14.65 -6.54
C ARG A 57 -5.44 -14.96 -5.65
N TRP A 58 -5.03 -13.97 -4.87
CA TRP A 58 -3.92 -14.08 -3.93
C TRP A 58 -4.29 -13.47 -2.59
N GLN A 59 -3.98 -14.19 -1.51
CA GLN A 59 -3.99 -13.59 -0.18
C GLN A 59 -2.66 -12.86 0.01
N VAL A 60 -2.72 -11.59 0.39
CA VAL A 60 -1.53 -10.76 0.59
C VAL A 60 -1.33 -10.51 2.07
N ILE A 61 -0.14 -10.80 2.54
CA ILE A 61 0.31 -10.48 3.89
C ILE A 61 1.47 -9.50 3.73
N GLU A 62 1.28 -8.29 4.20
CA GLU A 62 2.26 -7.23 3.97
C GLU A 62 2.71 -6.61 5.28
N SER A 63 4.02 -6.46 5.40
CA SER A 63 4.65 -5.77 6.52
C SER A 63 5.49 -4.62 5.97
N ALA A 64 5.23 -3.40 6.44
CA ALA A 64 5.96 -2.21 6.03
C ALA A 64 6.42 -1.43 7.26
N THR A 65 7.73 -1.34 7.41
CA THR A 65 8.33 -0.59 8.52
C THR A 65 8.36 0.89 8.18
N ASN A 66 7.88 1.70 9.12
CA ASN A 66 7.89 3.15 8.99
C ASN A 66 9.25 3.69 9.42
N LEU A 67 10.10 4.00 8.46
CA LEU A 67 11.41 4.61 8.72
C LEU A 67 11.37 6.14 8.56
N THR A 68 10.19 6.72 8.45
CA THR A 68 10.02 8.17 8.38
C THR A 68 9.99 8.77 9.78
N ASP A 69 10.05 10.09 9.86
CA ASP A 69 9.88 10.83 11.11
C ASP A 69 8.42 11.19 11.40
N LYS A 70 7.49 10.69 10.58
CA LYS A 70 6.05 10.98 10.70
C LYS A 70 5.29 9.75 11.16
N THR A 71 4.27 9.95 11.99
CA THR A 71 3.33 8.90 12.37
C THR A 71 2.25 8.78 11.30
N TRP A 72 2.03 7.58 10.81
CA TRP A 72 0.95 7.32 9.85
C TRP A 72 -0.33 7.02 10.62
N ILE A 73 -1.40 7.75 10.33
CA ILE A 73 -2.71 7.51 10.96
C ILE A 73 -3.73 6.92 9.98
N ALA A 74 -3.35 6.72 8.74
CA ALA A 74 -4.11 5.97 7.77
C ALA A 74 -3.18 5.49 6.66
N MET A 75 -3.59 4.39 6.03
CA MET A 75 -2.92 3.85 4.86
C MET A 75 -3.97 3.41 3.85
N GLN A 76 -3.73 3.73 2.59
CA GLN A 76 -4.64 3.38 1.52
C GLN A 76 -3.90 2.71 0.37
N ALA A 77 -4.47 1.62 -0.11
CA ALA A 77 -4.03 0.96 -1.34
C ALA A 77 -5.12 1.12 -2.40
N ALA A 78 -4.70 1.40 -3.63
CA ALA A 78 -5.61 1.48 -4.77
C ALA A 78 -5.04 0.64 -5.91
N THR A 79 -5.87 -0.25 -6.44
CA THR A 79 -5.45 -1.18 -7.48
C THR A 79 -5.45 -0.54 -8.87
N ASP A 80 -4.77 -1.19 -9.80
CA ASP A 80 -4.84 -0.82 -11.21
C ASP A 80 -6.14 -1.34 -11.85
N GLU A 81 -6.29 -1.11 -13.14
CA GLU A 81 -7.50 -1.47 -13.89
C GLU A 81 -7.69 -2.99 -14.02
N ASN A 82 -6.67 -3.80 -13.77
CA ASN A 82 -6.71 -5.25 -13.92
C ASN A 82 -6.95 -5.99 -12.61
N SER A 83 -7.11 -5.28 -11.52
CA SER A 83 -7.11 -5.88 -10.19
C SER A 83 -8.22 -5.29 -9.32
N VAL A 84 -8.72 -6.11 -8.41
CA VAL A 84 -9.69 -5.69 -7.40
C VAL A 84 -9.32 -6.31 -6.06
N PHE A 85 -9.69 -5.66 -4.97
CA PHE A 85 -9.67 -6.29 -3.66
C PHE A 85 -10.89 -7.19 -3.54
N VAL A 86 -10.70 -8.36 -2.94
CA VAL A 86 -11.78 -9.33 -2.81
C VAL A 86 -12.62 -8.98 -1.59
N ASN A 87 -13.92 -8.92 -1.78
CA ASN A 87 -14.88 -8.59 -0.72
C ASN A 87 -15.90 -9.73 -0.58
N ASP A 88 -15.51 -10.78 0.12
CA ASP A 88 -16.40 -11.89 0.43
C ASP A 88 -16.25 -12.29 1.90
N ALA A 89 -17.12 -13.20 2.36
CA ALA A 89 -17.18 -13.59 3.76
C ALA A 89 -15.94 -14.36 4.24
N GLU A 90 -15.15 -14.87 3.32
CA GLU A 90 -13.94 -15.62 3.64
C GLU A 90 -12.69 -14.73 3.68
N THR A 91 -12.82 -13.52 3.21
CA THR A 91 -11.69 -12.59 3.15
C THR A 91 -11.54 -11.85 4.46
N ILE A 92 -10.30 -11.81 4.93
CA ILE A 92 -9.96 -11.10 6.16
C ILE A 92 -9.21 -9.82 5.79
N TYR A 93 -9.80 -8.68 6.18
CA TYR A 93 -9.17 -7.38 6.05
C TYR A 93 -8.77 -6.92 7.43
N ILE A 94 -7.58 -7.28 7.84
CA ILE A 94 -7.10 -6.91 9.16
C ILE A 94 -5.79 -6.18 9.06
N SER A 95 -5.61 -5.28 10.00
CA SER A 95 -4.33 -4.67 10.28
C SER A 95 -4.08 -4.79 11.78
N ARG A 96 -2.83 -5.02 12.12
CA ARG A 96 -2.43 -5.08 13.52
C ARG A 96 -2.48 -3.70 14.18
N GLN A 97 -2.22 -2.65 13.41
CA GLN A 97 -2.11 -1.29 13.93
C GLN A 97 -3.40 -0.48 13.78
N PHE A 98 -4.25 -0.86 12.84
CA PHE A 98 -5.48 -0.13 12.55
C PHE A 98 -6.70 -0.98 12.86
N ALA A 99 -7.63 -0.39 13.61
CA ALA A 99 -8.84 -1.10 14.03
C ALA A 99 -9.92 -1.16 12.97
N LYS A 100 -9.86 -0.30 11.95
CA LYS A 100 -10.91 -0.17 10.95
C LYS A 100 -10.35 -0.28 9.55
N SER A 101 -11.19 -0.75 8.64
CA SER A 101 -10.91 -0.75 7.21
C SER A 101 -12.16 -0.35 6.44
N PHE A 102 -11.95 0.25 5.27
CA PHE A 102 -13.02 0.61 4.36
C PHE A 102 -12.63 0.23 2.94
N MET A 103 -13.52 -0.49 2.27
CA MET A 103 -13.34 -0.85 0.86
C MET A 103 -14.39 -0.11 0.04
N THR A 104 -13.97 0.51 -1.06
CA THR A 104 -14.89 1.17 -1.96
C THR A 104 -15.83 0.16 -2.65
N PRO A 105 -17.04 0.58 -3.08
CA PRO A 105 -17.96 -0.33 -3.76
C PRO A 105 -17.40 -0.98 -5.03
N ASP A 106 -16.51 -0.28 -5.74
CA ASP A 106 -15.85 -0.84 -6.93
C ASP A 106 -14.70 -1.80 -6.59
N GLN A 107 -14.40 -1.99 -5.30
CA GLN A 107 -13.36 -2.89 -4.80
C GLN A 107 -11.94 -2.54 -5.27
N ARG A 108 -11.72 -1.28 -5.64
CA ARG A 108 -10.43 -0.84 -6.14
C ARG A 108 -9.61 -0.05 -5.13
N ARG A 109 -10.21 0.32 -4.00
CA ARG A 109 -9.54 1.10 -2.97
C ARG A 109 -9.85 0.53 -1.60
N LEU A 110 -8.81 0.29 -0.82
CA LEU A 110 -8.89 -0.26 0.53
C LEU A 110 -8.10 0.63 1.47
N THR A 111 -8.76 1.15 2.50
CA THR A 111 -8.16 2.05 3.47
C THR A 111 -8.18 1.42 4.85
N PHE A 112 -7.04 1.46 5.54
CA PHE A 112 -6.92 1.08 6.95
C PHE A 112 -6.75 2.35 7.76
N TYR A 113 -7.48 2.46 8.86
CA TYR A 113 -7.48 3.65 9.71
C TYR A 113 -7.89 3.31 11.14
N ASP A 114 -8.02 4.32 12.00
CA ASP A 114 -8.31 4.19 13.42
C ASP A 114 -7.18 3.47 14.15
N GLY A 115 -6.05 4.11 14.16
CA GLY A 115 -4.82 3.63 14.79
C GLY A 115 -3.64 4.45 14.31
N GLU A 116 -2.46 3.92 14.53
CA GLU A 116 -1.25 4.62 14.12
C GLU A 116 -0.08 3.67 13.92
N VAL A 117 0.85 4.11 13.08
CA VAL A 117 2.15 3.46 12.88
C VAL A 117 3.20 4.52 13.14
N ARG A 118 3.87 4.43 14.26
CA ARG A 118 4.90 5.39 14.67
C ARG A 118 6.21 5.14 13.95
N PRO A 119 7.10 6.14 13.91
CA PRO A 119 8.45 5.91 13.41
C PRO A 119 9.10 4.70 14.08
N GLY A 120 9.65 3.81 13.27
CA GLY A 120 10.27 2.56 13.73
C GLY A 120 9.33 1.38 13.87
N GLU A 121 8.03 1.60 13.84
CA GLU A 121 7.05 0.50 13.92
C GLU A 121 6.75 -0.08 12.54
N ALA A 122 6.33 -1.32 12.51
CA ALA A 122 5.91 -1.99 11.27
C ALA A 122 4.39 -2.08 11.21
N LEU A 123 3.84 -1.68 10.07
CA LEU A 123 2.44 -1.92 9.74
C LEU A 123 2.31 -3.33 9.18
N LEU A 124 1.52 -4.16 9.84
CA LEU A 124 1.18 -5.48 9.34
C LEU A 124 -0.28 -5.48 8.91
N LYS A 125 -0.55 -5.91 7.69
CA LYS A 125 -1.92 -5.98 7.17
C LYS A 125 -2.10 -7.21 6.29
N MET A 126 -3.34 -7.68 6.22
CA MET A 126 -3.74 -8.82 5.39
C MET A 126 -4.97 -8.44 4.59
N TYR A 127 -4.99 -8.84 3.33
CA TYR A 127 -6.12 -8.66 2.43
C TYR A 127 -6.00 -9.66 1.28
N SER A 128 -7.06 -9.77 0.49
CA SER A 128 -7.04 -10.59 -0.72
C SER A 128 -7.23 -9.73 -1.95
N MET A 129 -6.53 -10.07 -3.01
CA MET A 129 -6.57 -9.37 -4.28
C MET A 129 -6.79 -10.37 -5.40
N GLU A 130 -7.60 -9.98 -6.38
CA GLU A 130 -7.77 -10.76 -7.59
C GLU A 130 -7.30 -9.92 -8.77
N THR A 131 -6.45 -10.49 -9.60
CA THR A 131 -5.85 -9.79 -10.72
C THR A 131 -5.88 -10.63 -11.98
N SER A 132 -6.15 -9.99 -13.12
CA SER A 132 -6.04 -10.61 -14.43
C SER A 132 -4.63 -10.48 -15.02
N ALA A 133 -3.76 -9.72 -14.37
CA ALA A 133 -2.40 -9.48 -14.82
C ALA A 133 -1.40 -10.22 -13.95
N ARG A 134 -0.29 -10.68 -14.54
CA ARG A 134 0.81 -11.29 -13.79
C ARG A 134 1.65 -10.26 -13.06
N ARG A 135 1.54 -9.01 -13.44
CA ARG A 135 2.31 -7.92 -12.83
C ARG A 135 1.38 -6.79 -12.41
N PRO A 136 0.55 -7.02 -11.38
CA PRO A 136 -0.31 -5.96 -10.90
C PRO A 136 0.50 -4.82 -10.29
N THR A 137 -0.01 -3.61 -10.45
CA THR A 137 0.55 -2.41 -9.84
C THR A 137 -0.53 -1.79 -8.99
N TYR A 138 -0.20 -1.45 -7.76
CA TYR A 138 -1.13 -0.72 -6.91
C TYR A 138 -0.43 0.46 -6.25
N SER A 139 -1.19 1.52 -6.00
CA SER A 139 -0.68 2.67 -5.28
C SER A 139 -0.75 2.42 -3.78
N TYR A 140 0.18 3.03 -3.06
CA TYR A 140 0.28 2.91 -1.63
C TYR A 140 0.47 4.31 -1.06
N SER A 141 -0.56 4.80 -0.38
CA SER A 141 -0.59 6.15 0.16
C SER A 141 -0.75 6.11 1.68
N ARG A 142 -0.15 7.07 2.36
CA ARG A 142 -0.21 7.18 3.81
C ARG A 142 -0.59 8.60 4.19
N TYR A 143 -1.28 8.74 5.31
CA TYR A 143 -1.63 10.05 5.83
C TYR A 143 -1.01 10.24 7.21
N SER A 144 -0.35 11.37 7.36
CA SER A 144 0.18 11.85 8.64
C SER A 144 -0.30 13.28 8.86
N PRO A 145 -0.85 13.61 10.04
CA PRO A 145 -1.24 15.00 10.31
C PRO A 145 -0.01 15.91 10.33
N ILE A 146 -0.20 17.15 9.94
CA ILE A 146 0.85 18.15 10.12
C ILE A 146 0.83 18.71 11.55
N ALA A 147 1.95 19.22 12.00
CA ALA A 147 2.11 19.65 13.40
C ALA A 147 1.15 20.77 13.83
N THR A 148 0.64 21.54 12.87
CA THR A 148 -0.30 22.63 13.15
C THR A 148 -1.76 22.20 13.17
N ASP A 149 -2.07 20.97 12.79
CA ASP A 149 -3.44 20.47 12.82
C ASP A 149 -3.88 20.17 14.25
N THR A 150 -5.09 20.59 14.58
CA THR A 150 -5.73 20.15 15.82
C THR A 150 -6.21 18.72 15.68
N PRO A 151 -6.47 18.00 16.79
CA PRO A 151 -7.06 16.66 16.71
C PRO A 151 -8.39 16.63 15.93
N GLU A 152 -9.22 17.65 16.08
CA GLU A 152 -10.49 17.77 15.37
C GLU A 152 -10.27 17.95 13.86
N LYS A 153 -9.29 18.75 13.49
CA LYS A 153 -8.94 18.96 12.09
C LYS A 153 -8.41 17.68 11.45
N SER A 154 -7.55 16.97 12.15
CA SER A 154 -7.00 15.70 11.67
C SER A 154 -8.10 14.66 11.48
N ALA A 155 -9.05 14.58 12.42
CA ALA A 155 -10.18 13.65 12.33
C ALA A 155 -11.07 13.98 11.12
N GLU A 156 -11.31 15.25 10.87
CA GLU A 156 -12.11 15.72 9.74
C GLU A 156 -11.44 15.39 8.41
N ILE A 157 -10.14 15.62 8.32
CA ILE A 157 -9.37 15.26 7.13
C ILE A 157 -9.40 13.75 6.90
N LEU A 158 -9.17 12.97 7.95
CA LEU A 158 -9.17 11.51 7.86
C LEU A 158 -10.52 10.98 7.36
N GLU A 159 -11.62 11.48 7.89
CA GLU A 159 -12.95 11.07 7.46
C GLU A 159 -13.14 11.32 5.96
N ARG A 160 -12.69 12.45 5.47
CA ARG A 160 -12.76 12.78 4.04
C ARG A 160 -11.86 11.86 3.20
N LEU A 161 -10.65 11.57 3.67
CA LEU A 161 -9.73 10.70 2.96
C LEU A 161 -10.27 9.27 2.85
N VAL A 162 -10.93 8.79 3.88
CA VAL A 162 -11.56 7.45 3.85
C VAL A 162 -12.70 7.43 2.84
N ALA A 163 -13.56 8.45 2.84
CA ALA A 163 -14.73 8.49 1.97
C ALA A 163 -14.36 8.75 0.50
N GLU A 164 -13.46 9.69 0.25
CA GLU A 164 -13.17 10.20 -1.09
C GLU A 164 -11.84 9.72 -1.67
N GLY A 165 -10.98 9.15 -0.85
CA GLY A 165 -9.65 8.75 -1.25
C GLY A 165 -8.60 9.81 -0.97
N MET A 166 -7.36 9.37 -0.92
CA MET A 166 -6.23 10.27 -0.69
C MET A 166 -5.85 10.99 -1.97
N PRO A 167 -5.56 12.30 -1.90
CA PRO A 167 -5.07 13.02 -3.07
C PRO A 167 -3.80 12.39 -3.58
N GLN A 168 -3.67 12.32 -4.89
CA GLN A 168 -2.48 11.77 -5.51
C GLN A 168 -1.31 12.73 -5.34
N ARG A 169 -0.19 12.20 -4.86
CA ARG A 169 1.06 12.92 -4.73
C ARG A 169 2.06 12.40 -5.76
N GLN A 170 3.24 13.00 -5.79
CA GLN A 170 4.32 12.49 -6.62
C GLN A 170 4.63 11.04 -6.24
N VAL A 171 4.83 10.19 -7.23
CA VAL A 171 4.91 8.75 -7.06
C VAL A 171 6.33 8.24 -7.30
N ILE A 172 6.77 7.33 -6.42
CA ILE A 172 7.99 6.56 -6.63
C ILE A 172 7.59 5.15 -7.06
N GLU A 173 8.15 4.68 -8.16
CA GLU A 173 7.93 3.32 -8.63
C GLU A 173 8.80 2.35 -7.85
N VAL A 174 8.17 1.31 -7.29
CA VAL A 174 8.85 0.25 -6.55
C VAL A 174 8.52 -1.08 -7.20
N ILE A 175 9.55 -1.78 -7.65
CA ILE A 175 9.38 -3.13 -8.19
C ILE A 175 9.79 -4.11 -7.10
N VAL A 176 8.85 -4.96 -6.69
CA VAL A 176 9.07 -5.93 -5.62
C VAL A 176 9.61 -7.21 -6.23
N PRO A 177 10.86 -7.58 -5.93
CA PRO A 177 11.36 -8.90 -6.35
C PRO A 177 10.62 -9.98 -5.55
N VAL A 178 10.22 -11.02 -6.25
CA VAL A 178 9.41 -12.10 -5.66
C VAL A 178 10.12 -13.43 -5.86
N MET A 179 10.33 -14.14 -4.74
CA MET A 179 10.79 -15.53 -4.77
C MET A 179 9.55 -16.42 -4.81
N VAL A 180 9.53 -17.37 -5.72
CA VAL A 180 8.40 -18.29 -5.86
C VAL A 180 8.73 -19.60 -5.17
N VAL A 181 7.82 -20.07 -4.30
CA VAL A 181 7.91 -21.33 -3.59
C VAL A 181 6.60 -22.11 -3.72
N GLY A 182 6.60 -23.35 -3.35
CA GLY A 182 5.40 -24.20 -3.41
C GLY A 182 5.29 -25.02 -4.71
#